data_ba541d6087967ca5b1bd52c6bb031729
#
_entry.id   ba541d6087967ca5b1bd52c6bb031729
#
_cell.length_a   1.000
_cell.length_b   1.000
_cell.length_c   1.000
_cell.angle_alpha   90.00
_cell.angle_beta   90.00
_cell.angle_gamma   90.00
#
_symmetry.space_group_name_H-M   'P 1'
#
loop_
_entity.id
_entity.type
_entity.pdbx_description
1 polymer ?
#
loop_
_entity_poly.entity_id
_entity_poly.type
_entity_poly.pdbx_seq_one_letter_code
_entity_poly.pdbx_strand_id
1 'polypeptide(L)'
;MTNSKEQKIVVVTELKDSDQGLIVHGLKLAAIFKKELCLLYNYQLKQKKQHQAFKQKLQNYAAIIKQEVPTQKVSTLLLSESQTQLPDLLAEDYEAIIMVLNSLNLKNYSTALTETSIPFLFVHPESKIMDYDHLLQPIDLRKEISDSSLWCSYFGRFNAAQIVTISANDKTQEAKQNVMKNTEMTRRLYQKFKIVHKRFKGSRSSLRNVFEALELALASDCNLLVILGSSNITPLDLLIGLPERKVIKAAGKLPVMVINPRKDNYILCD
;
A
#
# COMPACT_ATOMS: atom_id res chain seq x y z
N MET A 1 16.84 5.13 27.61
CA MET A 1 16.19 5.75 26.46
C MET A 1 16.38 4.81 25.30
N THR A 2 15.37 4.00 24.98
CA THR A 2 15.39 3.15 23.79
C THR A 2 15.34 4.08 22.59
N ASN A 3 16.43 4.11 21.80
CA ASN A 3 16.40 4.72 20.46
C ASN A 3 15.31 4.01 19.65
N SER A 4 14.09 4.53 19.66
CA SER A 4 13.06 4.05 18.75
C SER A 4 13.58 4.36 17.35
N LYS A 5 13.93 3.33 16.60
CA LYS A 5 14.27 3.49 15.19
C LYS A 5 13.10 4.20 14.49
N GLU A 6 13.41 5.20 13.68
CA GLU A 6 12.38 5.98 13.00
C GLU A 6 11.72 5.15 11.89
N GLN A 7 10.39 5.10 11.89
CA GLN A 7 9.62 4.39 10.87
C GLN A 7 9.80 5.02 9.49
N LYS A 8 9.81 4.18 8.43
CA LYS A 8 10.13 4.61 7.07
C LYS A 8 9.07 4.24 6.05
N ILE A 9 8.88 5.14 5.10
CA ILE A 9 8.23 4.86 3.82
C ILE A 9 9.33 4.50 2.83
N VAL A 10 9.36 3.27 2.34
CA VAL A 10 10.41 2.79 1.44
C VAL A 10 9.93 2.84 -0.01
N VAL A 11 10.63 3.57 -0.85
CA VAL A 11 10.41 3.61 -2.30
C VAL A 11 11.45 2.71 -2.98
N VAL A 12 10.97 1.67 -3.65
CA VAL A 12 11.85 0.77 -4.41
C VAL A 12 12.09 1.34 -5.80
N THR A 13 13.29 1.85 -6.03
CA THR A 13 13.71 2.50 -7.27
C THR A 13 14.30 1.48 -8.26
N GLU A 14 14.31 1.86 -9.54
CA GLU A 14 14.99 1.14 -10.63
C GLU A 14 16.23 1.89 -11.12
N LEU A 15 16.53 3.06 -10.54
CA LEU A 15 17.57 4.02 -10.97
C LEU A 15 17.38 4.50 -12.41
N LYS A 16 16.10 4.73 -12.78
CA LYS A 16 15.64 5.24 -14.08
C LYS A 16 14.85 6.54 -13.90
N ASP A 17 14.69 7.29 -15.00
CA ASP A 17 13.90 8.52 -14.99
C ASP A 17 12.44 8.30 -14.56
N SER A 18 11.90 7.11 -14.81
CA SER A 18 10.56 6.71 -14.36
C SER A 18 10.37 6.68 -12.84
N ASP A 19 11.45 6.68 -12.05
CA ASP A 19 11.40 6.67 -10.60
C ASP A 19 10.90 8.00 -10.02
N GLN A 20 11.00 9.10 -10.77
CA GLN A 20 10.60 10.42 -10.28
C GLN A 20 9.14 10.43 -9.79
N GLY A 21 8.22 9.91 -10.60
CA GLY A 21 6.81 9.78 -10.19
C GLY A 21 6.65 8.96 -8.91
N LEU A 22 7.33 7.82 -8.85
CA LEU A 22 7.29 6.91 -7.70
C LEU A 22 7.81 7.59 -6.42
N ILE A 23 8.92 8.31 -6.53
CA ILE A 23 9.54 9.05 -5.42
C ILE A 23 8.59 10.13 -4.89
N VAL A 24 7.90 10.86 -5.76
CA VAL A 24 6.93 11.88 -5.34
C VAL A 24 5.75 11.27 -4.58
N HIS A 25 5.24 10.10 -5.00
CA HIS A 25 4.21 9.39 -4.25
C HIS A 25 4.72 8.93 -2.87
N GLY A 26 5.95 8.43 -2.79
CA GLY A 26 6.59 8.08 -1.52
C GLY A 26 6.78 9.29 -0.61
N LEU A 27 7.20 10.43 -1.17
CA LEU A 27 7.37 11.69 -0.45
C LEU A 27 6.03 12.20 0.11
N LYS A 28 4.94 12.11 -0.66
CA LYS A 28 3.58 12.43 -0.19
C LYS A 28 3.18 11.57 1.02
N LEU A 29 3.39 10.25 0.95
CA LEU A 29 3.12 9.38 2.09
C LEU A 29 3.99 9.69 3.30
N ALA A 30 5.29 9.95 3.09
CA ALA A 30 6.20 10.33 4.15
C ALA A 30 5.78 11.63 4.85
N ALA A 31 5.28 12.60 4.09
CA ALA A 31 4.73 13.85 4.62
C ALA A 31 3.41 13.61 5.39
N ILE A 32 2.46 12.84 4.84
CA ILE A 32 1.18 12.53 5.48
C ILE A 32 1.41 11.86 6.84
N PHE A 33 2.27 10.86 6.90
CA PHE A 33 2.51 10.07 8.12
C PHE A 33 3.65 10.62 8.99
N LYS A 34 4.30 11.71 8.57
CA LYS A 34 5.44 12.32 9.27
C LYS A 34 6.56 11.30 9.54
N LYS A 35 6.90 10.53 8.51
CA LYS A 35 7.92 9.48 8.58
C LYS A 35 9.10 9.79 7.66
N GLU A 36 10.19 9.06 7.86
CA GLU A 36 11.37 9.16 6.99
C GLU A 36 11.06 8.57 5.61
N LEU A 37 11.53 9.21 4.55
CA LEU A 37 11.55 8.65 3.20
C LEU A 37 12.85 7.87 2.99
N CYS A 38 12.76 6.60 2.63
CA CYS A 38 13.92 5.77 2.29
C CYS A 38 13.88 5.39 0.80
N LEU A 39 14.90 5.76 0.06
CA LEU A 39 15.07 5.37 -1.33
C LEU A 39 15.88 4.08 -1.38
N LEU A 40 15.29 3.00 -1.84
CA LEU A 40 15.91 1.69 -1.94
C LEU A 40 16.20 1.33 -3.39
N TYR A 41 17.38 0.81 -3.65
CA TYR A 41 17.67 0.03 -4.85
C TYR A 41 18.12 -1.38 -4.46
N ASN A 42 17.36 -2.41 -4.90
CA ASN A 42 17.69 -3.80 -4.67
C ASN A 42 18.36 -4.37 -5.93
N TYR A 43 19.69 -4.47 -5.93
CA TYR A 43 20.47 -4.91 -7.08
C TYR A 43 20.70 -6.42 -7.09
N GLN A 44 20.92 -7.00 -8.27
CA GLN A 44 21.28 -8.41 -8.38
C GLN A 44 22.78 -8.62 -8.07
N LEU A 45 23.14 -9.71 -7.41
CA LEU A 45 24.54 -10.02 -7.02
C LEU A 45 25.53 -9.92 -8.18
N LYS A 46 25.11 -10.29 -9.40
CA LYS A 46 25.94 -10.14 -10.62
C LYS A 46 26.33 -8.69 -10.94
N GLN A 47 25.60 -7.72 -10.40
CA GLN A 47 25.82 -6.28 -10.59
C GLN A 47 26.71 -5.66 -9.49
N LYS A 48 27.29 -6.46 -8.60
CA LYS A 48 28.09 -5.98 -7.45
C LYS A 48 29.21 -5.03 -7.86
N LYS A 49 29.79 -5.19 -9.05
CA LYS A 49 30.80 -4.27 -9.58
C LYS A 49 30.32 -2.82 -9.76
N GLN A 50 29.01 -2.62 -9.92
CA GLN A 50 28.37 -1.32 -10.11
C GLN A 50 27.87 -0.69 -8.81
N HIS A 51 28.14 -1.30 -7.66
CA HIS A 51 27.64 -0.88 -6.34
C HIS A 51 27.87 0.62 -6.06
N GLN A 52 29.07 1.14 -6.35
CA GLN A 52 29.39 2.55 -6.13
C GLN A 52 28.58 3.48 -7.04
N ALA A 53 28.35 3.10 -8.29
CA ALA A 53 27.53 3.87 -9.22
C ALA A 53 26.06 3.91 -8.77
N PHE A 54 25.52 2.79 -8.29
CA PHE A 54 24.16 2.73 -7.73
C PHE A 54 24.02 3.61 -6.50
N LYS A 55 24.98 3.53 -5.59
CA LYS A 55 25.02 4.38 -4.40
C LYS A 55 25.00 5.86 -4.75
N GLN A 56 25.83 6.28 -5.71
CA GLN A 56 25.88 7.67 -6.16
C GLN A 56 24.56 8.14 -6.75
N LYS A 57 23.90 7.32 -7.59
CA LYS A 57 22.59 7.67 -8.15
C LYS A 57 21.52 7.85 -7.06
N LEU A 58 21.45 6.93 -6.08
CA LEU A 58 20.54 7.08 -4.94
C LEU A 58 20.82 8.36 -4.13
N GLN A 59 22.09 8.65 -3.89
CA GLN A 59 22.50 9.87 -3.18
C GLN A 59 22.10 11.14 -3.95
N ASN A 60 22.20 11.12 -5.28
CA ASN A 60 21.74 12.24 -6.10
C ASN A 60 20.22 12.45 -5.99
N TYR A 61 19.42 11.37 -6.03
CA TYR A 61 17.97 11.48 -5.79
C TYR A 61 17.68 12.08 -4.40
N ALA A 62 18.34 11.57 -3.36
CA ALA A 62 18.17 12.09 -2.00
C ALA A 62 18.62 13.55 -1.86
N ALA A 63 19.67 13.96 -2.55
CA ALA A 63 20.15 15.35 -2.54
C ALA A 63 19.12 16.30 -3.18
N ILE A 64 18.52 15.93 -4.31
CA ILE A 64 17.47 16.71 -4.96
C ILE A 64 16.28 16.89 -4.02
N ILE A 65 15.80 15.79 -3.39
CA ILE A 65 14.67 15.86 -2.45
C ILE A 65 14.99 16.77 -1.26
N LYS A 66 16.19 16.66 -0.68
CA LYS A 66 16.60 17.51 0.44
C LYS A 66 16.70 18.99 0.06
N GLN A 67 17.05 19.28 -1.18
CA GLN A 67 17.06 20.65 -1.70
C GLN A 67 15.63 21.20 -1.87
N GLU A 68 14.70 20.40 -2.42
CA GLU A 68 13.31 20.81 -2.66
C GLU A 68 12.47 20.82 -1.38
N VAL A 69 12.70 19.87 -0.48
CA VAL A 69 11.96 19.71 0.79
C VAL A 69 12.93 19.52 1.95
N PRO A 70 13.59 20.58 2.44
CA PRO A 70 14.65 20.49 3.45
C PRO A 70 14.21 19.88 4.79
N THR A 71 12.94 19.95 5.11
CA THR A 71 12.36 19.41 6.36
C THR A 71 12.15 17.90 6.31
N GLN A 72 12.13 17.30 5.11
CA GLN A 72 11.91 15.87 4.97
C GLN A 72 13.20 15.09 5.26
N LYS A 73 13.11 14.17 6.20
CA LYS A 73 14.19 13.20 6.43
C LYS A 73 14.23 12.19 5.28
N VAL A 74 15.41 12.07 4.66
CA VAL A 74 15.63 11.17 3.52
C VAL A 74 16.88 10.35 3.75
N SER A 75 16.74 9.03 3.63
CA SER A 75 17.85 8.07 3.60
C SER A 75 17.90 7.28 2.30
N THR A 76 18.99 6.58 2.10
CA THR A 76 19.19 5.70 0.94
C THR A 76 19.64 4.33 1.41
N LEU A 77 19.13 3.29 0.77
CA LEU A 77 19.44 1.90 1.09
C LEU A 77 19.80 1.15 -0.20
N LEU A 78 20.87 0.39 -0.16
CA LEU A 78 21.33 -0.43 -1.27
C LEU A 78 21.46 -1.87 -0.79
N LEU A 79 20.61 -2.76 -1.30
CA LEU A 79 20.52 -4.16 -0.91
C LEU A 79 20.68 -5.10 -2.10
N SER A 80 20.91 -6.37 -1.83
CA SER A 80 20.97 -7.44 -2.83
C SER A 80 20.24 -8.68 -2.32
N GLU A 81 18.97 -8.50 -1.94
CA GLU A 81 18.13 -9.52 -1.34
C GLU A 81 17.15 -10.12 -2.33
N SER A 82 16.64 -11.31 -2.03
CA SER A 82 15.54 -11.90 -2.81
C SER A 82 14.28 -11.04 -2.63
N GLN A 83 13.47 -10.92 -3.67
CA GLN A 83 12.27 -10.09 -3.60
C GLN A 83 11.19 -10.63 -2.66
N THR A 84 11.24 -11.90 -2.31
CA THR A 84 10.36 -12.53 -1.31
C THR A 84 10.76 -12.18 0.11
N GLN A 85 12.06 -12.10 0.41
CA GLN A 85 12.58 -11.79 1.75
C GLN A 85 12.69 -10.28 2.01
N LEU A 86 12.79 -9.48 0.95
CA LEU A 86 13.01 -8.05 1.04
C LEU A 86 11.98 -7.31 1.91
N PRO A 87 10.66 -7.55 1.79
CA PRO A 87 9.68 -6.82 2.61
C PRO A 87 9.81 -7.11 4.11
N ASP A 88 10.01 -8.36 4.50
CA ASP A 88 10.17 -8.74 5.91
C ASP A 88 11.47 -8.18 6.49
N LEU A 89 12.57 -8.27 5.74
CA LEU A 89 13.84 -7.63 6.11
C LEU A 89 13.69 -6.12 6.31
N LEU A 90 12.95 -5.45 5.43
CA LEU A 90 12.72 -4.01 5.53
C LEU A 90 11.86 -3.66 6.75
N ALA A 91 10.87 -4.49 7.08
CA ALA A 91 10.04 -4.30 8.25
C ALA A 91 10.83 -4.49 9.55
N GLU A 92 11.60 -5.57 9.65
CA GLU A 92 12.28 -6.00 10.88
C GLU A 92 13.53 -5.19 11.16
N ASP A 93 14.38 -4.98 10.15
CA ASP A 93 15.70 -4.37 10.34
C ASP A 93 15.71 -2.86 10.07
N TYR A 94 14.80 -2.37 9.22
CA TYR A 94 14.80 -0.98 8.76
C TYR A 94 13.56 -0.19 9.14
N GLU A 95 12.64 -0.76 9.95
CA GLU A 95 11.40 -0.12 10.41
C GLU A 95 10.50 0.40 9.25
N ALA A 96 10.50 -0.32 8.13
CA ALA A 96 9.63 0.00 7.02
C ALA A 96 8.17 -0.28 7.39
N ILE A 97 7.28 0.67 7.08
CA ILE A 97 5.83 0.54 7.33
C ILE A 97 5.00 0.50 6.05
N ILE A 98 5.55 0.94 4.94
CA ILE A 98 4.96 0.87 3.60
C ILE A 98 6.08 0.72 2.57
N MET A 99 5.86 -0.15 1.57
CA MET A 99 6.68 -0.19 0.37
C MET A 99 5.93 0.42 -0.82
N VAL A 100 6.55 1.38 -1.49
CA VAL A 100 6.04 1.99 -2.73
C VAL A 100 6.74 1.32 -3.91
N LEU A 101 5.96 0.75 -4.80
CA LEU A 101 6.39 -0.13 -5.87
C LEU A 101 5.86 0.31 -7.23
N ASN A 102 6.68 0.17 -8.27
CA ASN A 102 6.23 0.33 -9.63
C ASN A 102 5.26 -0.81 -10.03
N SER A 103 4.02 -0.47 -10.40
CA SER A 103 2.99 -1.45 -10.76
C SER A 103 3.35 -2.30 -11.99
N LEU A 104 4.24 -1.81 -12.85
CA LEU A 104 4.75 -2.58 -14.00
C LEU A 104 5.62 -3.77 -13.55
N ASN A 105 6.19 -3.71 -12.36
CA ASN A 105 7.03 -4.76 -11.77
C ASN A 105 6.26 -5.73 -10.86
N LEU A 106 4.94 -5.69 -10.89
CA LEU A 106 4.06 -6.50 -10.05
C LEU A 106 4.42 -8.00 -10.03
N LYS A 107 4.91 -8.54 -11.15
CA LYS A 107 5.35 -9.96 -11.21
C LYS A 107 6.41 -10.29 -10.16
N ASN A 108 7.31 -9.38 -9.91
CA ASN A 108 8.44 -9.58 -9.02
C ASN A 108 8.03 -9.68 -7.54
N TYR A 109 6.86 -9.13 -7.20
CA TYR A 109 6.34 -9.09 -5.83
C TYR A 109 5.13 -10.00 -5.63
N SER A 110 4.83 -10.89 -6.58
CA SER A 110 3.60 -11.70 -6.56
C SER A 110 3.52 -12.63 -5.35
N THR A 111 4.62 -13.23 -4.94
CA THR A 111 4.71 -14.08 -3.75
C THR A 111 4.65 -13.23 -2.48
N ALA A 112 5.38 -12.13 -2.46
CA ALA A 112 5.40 -11.23 -1.33
C ALA A 112 4.02 -10.61 -1.01
N LEU A 113 3.09 -10.53 -1.98
CA LEU A 113 1.73 -10.05 -1.74
C LEU A 113 0.93 -10.87 -0.71
N THR A 114 1.33 -12.10 -0.43
CA THR A 114 0.62 -13.00 0.51
C THR A 114 1.41 -13.32 1.76
N GLU A 115 2.71 -13.02 1.78
CA GLU A 115 3.62 -13.51 2.81
C GLU A 115 4.14 -12.40 3.74
N THR A 116 3.97 -11.13 3.38
CA THR A 116 4.53 -10.02 4.16
C THR A 116 3.52 -9.34 5.07
N SER A 117 4.03 -8.73 6.14
CA SER A 117 3.24 -7.98 7.12
C SER A 117 3.07 -6.50 6.78
N ILE A 118 3.87 -5.94 5.86
CA ILE A 118 3.81 -4.52 5.51
C ILE A 118 2.97 -4.26 4.25
N PRO A 119 2.20 -3.16 4.22
CA PRO A 119 1.45 -2.73 3.06
C PRO A 119 2.32 -2.39 1.86
N PHE A 120 1.79 -2.66 0.67
CA PHE A 120 2.36 -2.23 -0.60
C PHE A 120 1.50 -1.17 -1.26
N LEU A 121 2.11 -0.07 -1.70
CA LEU A 121 1.48 0.88 -2.60
C LEU A 121 2.03 0.65 -4.02
N PHE A 122 1.18 0.20 -4.92
CA PHE A 122 1.50 0.06 -6.34
C PHE A 122 1.12 1.33 -7.09
N VAL A 123 2.11 1.94 -7.75
CA VAL A 123 1.97 3.18 -8.52
C VAL A 123 2.45 2.93 -9.95
N HIS A 124 1.65 3.34 -10.92
CA HIS A 124 2.11 3.34 -12.32
C HIS A 124 3.06 4.53 -12.54
N PRO A 125 4.16 4.40 -13.30
CA PRO A 125 5.11 5.51 -13.51
C PRO A 125 4.48 6.78 -14.07
N GLU A 126 3.38 6.64 -14.83
CA GLU A 126 2.63 7.75 -15.38
C GLU A 126 1.42 8.18 -14.54
N SER A 127 1.29 7.69 -13.30
CA SER A 127 0.25 8.16 -12.39
C SER A 127 0.42 9.66 -12.13
N LYS A 128 -0.70 10.38 -12.12
CA LYS A 128 -0.67 11.76 -11.64
C LYS A 128 -0.28 11.76 -10.15
N ILE A 129 0.39 12.83 -9.72
CA ILE A 129 0.62 13.06 -8.30
C ILE A 129 -0.74 13.17 -7.61
N MET A 130 -0.96 12.35 -6.60
CA MET A 130 -2.22 12.26 -5.87
C MET A 130 -2.04 12.78 -4.45
N ASP A 131 -3.08 13.44 -3.93
CA ASP A 131 -3.08 13.93 -2.55
C ASP A 131 -3.56 12.89 -1.54
N TYR A 132 -4.07 11.75 -1.99
CA TYR A 132 -4.58 10.65 -1.15
C TYR A 132 -5.65 11.11 -0.16
N ASP A 133 -6.55 11.98 -0.61
CA ASP A 133 -7.64 12.56 0.15
C ASP A 133 -9.02 11.99 -0.20
N HIS A 134 -9.11 11.16 -1.26
CA HIS A 134 -10.33 10.48 -1.69
C HIS A 134 -10.05 8.97 -1.84
N LEU A 135 -10.37 8.22 -0.79
CA LEU A 135 -10.10 6.78 -0.73
C LEU A 135 -11.35 5.96 -1.00
N LEU A 136 -11.16 4.81 -1.64
CA LEU A 136 -12.19 3.79 -1.77
C LEU A 136 -11.70 2.47 -1.17
N GLN A 137 -12.56 1.85 -0.33
CA GLN A 137 -12.29 0.60 0.36
C GLN A 137 -13.45 -0.39 0.17
N PRO A 138 -13.23 -1.59 -0.40
CA PRO A 138 -14.19 -2.69 -0.36
C PRO A 138 -14.26 -3.32 1.03
N ILE A 139 -15.48 -3.66 1.47
CA ILE A 139 -15.75 -4.39 2.72
C ILE A 139 -16.32 -5.75 2.36
N ASP A 140 -15.62 -6.80 2.69
CA ASP A 140 -16.03 -8.20 2.48
C ASP A 140 -16.22 -8.97 3.78
N LEU A 141 -16.42 -10.28 3.69
CA LEU A 141 -16.70 -11.15 4.84
C LEU A 141 -15.46 -11.49 5.70
N ARG A 142 -14.24 -11.19 5.22
CA ARG A 142 -12.99 -11.55 5.92
C ARG A 142 -12.82 -10.73 7.21
N LYS A 143 -12.39 -11.40 8.28
CA LYS A 143 -12.16 -10.73 9.60
C LYS A 143 -11.05 -9.69 9.54
N GLU A 144 -10.08 -9.86 8.64
CA GLU A 144 -8.93 -8.99 8.43
C GLU A 144 -9.27 -7.64 7.78
N ILE A 145 -10.53 -7.40 7.42
CA ILE A 145 -11.02 -6.07 6.99
C ILE A 145 -10.70 -5.00 8.02
N SER A 146 -10.56 -5.36 9.30
CA SER A 146 -10.07 -4.46 10.34
C SER A 146 -8.76 -3.78 9.98
N ASP A 147 -7.83 -4.50 9.33
CA ASP A 147 -6.50 -3.98 9.01
C ASP A 147 -6.57 -2.93 7.89
N SER A 148 -7.34 -3.21 6.81
CA SER A 148 -7.54 -2.21 5.77
C SER A 148 -8.31 -0.99 6.28
N SER A 149 -9.30 -1.18 7.16
CA SER A 149 -10.04 -0.08 7.78
C SER A 149 -9.14 0.78 8.68
N LEU A 150 -8.21 0.17 9.40
CA LEU A 150 -7.24 0.88 10.22
C LEU A 150 -6.34 1.75 9.34
N TRP A 151 -5.79 1.22 8.25
CA TRP A 151 -4.96 1.99 7.33
C TRP A 151 -5.73 3.14 6.66
N CYS A 152 -6.96 2.91 6.21
CA CYS A 152 -7.81 4.00 5.74
C CYS A 152 -8.04 5.07 6.84
N SER A 153 -8.21 4.64 8.11
CA SER A 153 -8.37 5.59 9.22
C SER A 153 -7.14 6.47 9.44
N TYR A 154 -5.94 5.98 9.17
CA TYR A 154 -4.73 6.80 9.23
C TYR A 154 -4.75 7.92 8.19
N PHE A 155 -5.15 7.64 6.94
CA PHE A 155 -5.35 8.69 5.93
C PHE A 155 -6.42 9.69 6.36
N GLY A 156 -7.54 9.22 6.92
CA GLY A 156 -8.58 10.10 7.44
C GLY A 156 -8.10 11.00 8.57
N ARG A 157 -7.25 10.50 9.47
CA ARG A 157 -6.72 11.24 10.63
C ARG A 157 -5.60 12.19 10.26
N PHE A 158 -4.66 11.74 9.43
CA PHE A 158 -3.42 12.49 9.17
C PHE A 158 -3.49 13.35 7.91
N ASN A 159 -4.44 13.05 7.01
CA ASN A 159 -4.60 13.73 5.73
C ASN A 159 -6.04 14.26 5.49
N ALA A 160 -6.91 14.22 6.50
CA ALA A 160 -8.32 14.58 6.37
C ALA A 160 -9.05 13.89 5.20
N ALA A 161 -8.60 12.68 4.82
CA ALA A 161 -9.12 11.96 3.68
C ALA A 161 -10.60 11.57 3.86
N GLN A 162 -11.37 11.72 2.79
CA GLN A 162 -12.74 11.21 2.68
C GLN A 162 -12.69 9.74 2.25
N ILE A 163 -13.45 8.89 2.92
CA ILE A 163 -13.43 7.47 2.65
C ILE A 163 -14.80 7.02 2.12
N VAL A 164 -14.78 6.37 0.98
CA VAL A 164 -15.93 5.66 0.44
C VAL A 164 -15.76 4.17 0.70
N THR A 165 -16.76 3.52 1.28
CA THR A 165 -16.78 2.07 1.39
C THR A 165 -17.88 1.45 0.56
N ILE A 166 -17.61 0.28 -0.05
CA ILE A 166 -18.60 -0.52 -0.75
C ILE A 166 -18.64 -1.92 -0.12
N SER A 167 -19.79 -2.26 0.47
CA SER A 167 -19.97 -3.55 1.16
C SER A 167 -20.45 -4.64 0.20
N ALA A 168 -19.88 -5.82 0.31
CA ALA A 168 -20.28 -6.98 -0.47
C ALA A 168 -21.74 -7.38 -0.21
N ASN A 169 -22.35 -8.08 -1.18
CA ASN A 169 -23.72 -8.60 -1.12
C ASN A 169 -23.70 -10.11 -1.30
N ASP A 170 -23.33 -10.82 -0.27
CA ASP A 170 -23.30 -12.27 -0.25
C ASP A 170 -24.70 -12.88 -0.12
N LYS A 171 -24.84 -14.15 -0.52
CA LYS A 171 -26.15 -14.84 -0.52
C LYS A 171 -26.45 -15.56 0.79
N THR A 172 -25.44 -16.20 1.39
CA THR A 172 -25.62 -16.99 2.64
C THR A 172 -25.81 -16.08 3.84
N GLN A 173 -26.58 -16.54 4.81
CA GLN A 173 -26.88 -15.78 6.04
C GLN A 173 -25.60 -15.47 6.83
N GLU A 174 -24.71 -16.45 6.96
CA GLU A 174 -23.44 -16.31 7.68
C GLU A 174 -22.55 -15.25 7.02
N ALA A 175 -22.36 -15.31 5.69
CA ALA A 175 -21.57 -14.32 4.97
C ALA A 175 -22.16 -12.91 5.09
N LYS A 176 -23.49 -12.76 5.00
CA LYS A 176 -24.16 -11.47 5.25
C LYS A 176 -23.89 -10.92 6.64
N GLN A 177 -23.94 -11.76 7.66
CA GLN A 177 -23.67 -11.37 9.03
C GLN A 177 -22.22 -10.90 9.20
N ASN A 178 -21.25 -11.60 8.60
CA ASN A 178 -19.84 -11.20 8.65
C ASN A 178 -19.60 -9.86 7.94
N VAL A 179 -20.16 -9.68 6.73
CA VAL A 179 -20.07 -8.38 6.02
C VAL A 179 -20.71 -7.25 6.83
N MET A 180 -21.88 -7.50 7.43
CA MET A 180 -22.56 -6.51 8.26
C MET A 180 -21.73 -6.16 9.51
N LYS A 181 -21.13 -7.15 10.20
CA LYS A 181 -20.24 -6.95 11.33
C LYS A 181 -19.03 -6.09 10.94
N ASN A 182 -18.39 -6.41 9.83
CA ASN A 182 -17.23 -5.66 9.33
C ASN A 182 -17.60 -4.23 8.94
N THR A 183 -18.74 -4.04 8.26
CA THR A 183 -19.26 -2.72 7.91
C THR A 183 -19.53 -1.86 9.14
N GLU A 184 -20.13 -2.44 10.17
CA GLU A 184 -20.43 -1.74 11.41
C GLU A 184 -19.16 -1.41 12.22
N MET A 185 -18.21 -2.34 12.30
CA MET A 185 -16.91 -2.11 12.91
C MET A 185 -16.18 -0.94 12.22
N THR A 186 -16.10 -0.96 10.89
CA THR A 186 -15.47 0.11 10.08
C THR A 186 -16.18 1.45 10.32
N ARG A 187 -17.52 1.47 10.33
CA ARG A 187 -18.32 2.67 10.62
C ARG A 187 -17.97 3.26 11.98
N ARG A 188 -17.92 2.43 13.03
CA ARG A 188 -17.59 2.86 14.39
C ARG A 188 -16.18 3.43 14.47
N LEU A 189 -15.22 2.79 13.80
CA LEU A 189 -13.84 3.27 13.73
C LEU A 189 -13.77 4.67 13.12
N TYR A 190 -14.42 4.88 11.97
CA TYR A 190 -14.39 6.18 11.29
C TYR A 190 -15.16 7.27 12.05
N GLN A 191 -16.27 6.91 12.68
CA GLN A 191 -17.00 7.85 13.55
C GLN A 191 -16.18 8.27 14.78
N LYS A 192 -15.47 7.33 15.41
CA LYS A 192 -14.60 7.62 16.56
C LYS A 192 -13.57 8.69 16.23
N PHE A 193 -13.02 8.67 15.02
CA PHE A 193 -12.03 9.66 14.57
C PHE A 193 -12.63 10.81 13.73
N LYS A 194 -13.95 10.94 13.67
CA LYS A 194 -14.67 11.99 12.91
C LYS A 194 -14.27 12.05 11.43
N ILE A 195 -13.98 10.90 10.84
CA ILE A 195 -13.58 10.79 9.43
C ILE A 195 -14.81 10.93 8.55
N VAL A 196 -14.71 11.71 7.48
CA VAL A 196 -15.78 11.85 6.46
C VAL A 196 -15.92 10.50 5.72
N HIS A 197 -17.10 9.89 5.86
CA HIS A 197 -17.31 8.54 5.38
C HIS A 197 -18.65 8.38 4.68
N LYS A 198 -18.62 7.90 3.41
CA LYS A 198 -19.78 7.50 2.63
C LYS A 198 -19.82 5.99 2.48
N ARG A 199 -21.00 5.40 2.52
CA ARG A 199 -21.20 3.94 2.44
C ARG A 199 -22.12 3.58 1.30
N PHE A 200 -21.68 2.62 0.50
CA PHE A 200 -22.47 2.02 -0.56
C PHE A 200 -22.68 0.54 -0.28
N LYS A 201 -23.85 0.02 -0.64
CA LYS A 201 -24.11 -1.41 -0.69
C LYS A 201 -23.82 -1.87 -2.09
N GLY A 202 -22.86 -2.79 -2.24
CA GLY A 202 -22.54 -3.39 -3.52
C GLY A 202 -23.58 -4.39 -4.00
N SER A 203 -23.43 -4.80 -5.22
CA SER A 203 -24.24 -5.83 -5.88
C SER A 203 -23.55 -7.20 -5.90
N ARG A 204 -22.23 -7.22 -5.77
CA ARG A 204 -21.38 -8.41 -5.92
C ARG A 204 -21.06 -9.06 -4.58
N SER A 205 -20.82 -10.38 -4.62
CA SER A 205 -20.35 -11.13 -3.44
C SER A 205 -18.94 -10.74 -3.01
N SER A 206 -18.53 -11.13 -1.81
CA SER A 206 -17.20 -10.87 -1.23
C SER A 206 -16.05 -11.25 -2.17
N LEU A 207 -16.16 -12.33 -2.94
CA LEU A 207 -15.15 -12.73 -3.93
C LEU A 207 -14.99 -11.75 -5.10
N ARG A 208 -16.01 -10.97 -5.40
CA ARG A 208 -16.04 -10.04 -6.55
C ARG A 208 -16.16 -8.58 -6.15
N ASN A 209 -16.33 -8.29 -4.88
CA ASN A 209 -16.52 -6.94 -4.37
C ASN A 209 -15.33 -6.03 -4.68
N VAL A 210 -14.12 -6.57 -4.67
CA VAL A 210 -12.89 -5.82 -5.00
C VAL A 210 -12.91 -5.28 -6.45
N PHE A 211 -13.51 -6.02 -7.39
CA PHE A 211 -13.64 -5.55 -8.78
C PHE A 211 -14.73 -4.50 -8.93
N GLU A 212 -15.84 -4.62 -8.18
CA GLU A 212 -16.87 -3.60 -8.13
C GLU A 212 -16.33 -2.30 -7.51
N ALA A 213 -15.51 -2.42 -6.47
CA ALA A 213 -14.79 -1.31 -5.88
C ALA A 213 -13.87 -0.62 -6.88
N LEU A 214 -13.12 -1.38 -7.68
CA LEU A 214 -12.26 -0.84 -8.73
C LEU A 214 -13.08 -0.08 -9.79
N GLU A 215 -14.18 -0.65 -10.26
CA GLU A 215 -15.07 0.01 -11.24
C GLU A 215 -15.60 1.35 -10.69
N LEU A 216 -16.03 1.36 -9.43
CA LEU A 216 -16.49 2.58 -8.77
C LEU A 216 -15.35 3.60 -8.60
N ALA A 217 -14.14 3.14 -8.23
CA ALA A 217 -12.98 4.00 -8.07
C ALA A 217 -12.58 4.69 -9.39
N LEU A 218 -12.60 3.93 -10.50
CA LEU A 218 -12.28 4.45 -11.83
C LEU A 218 -13.36 5.40 -12.39
N ALA A 219 -14.61 5.28 -11.90
CA ALA A 219 -15.72 6.13 -12.31
C ALA A 219 -15.94 7.35 -11.42
N SER A 220 -15.13 7.54 -10.38
CA SER A 220 -15.24 8.62 -9.39
C SER A 220 -13.95 9.44 -9.30
N ASP A 221 -13.91 10.38 -8.37
CA ASP A 221 -12.75 11.18 -8.01
C ASP A 221 -11.77 10.47 -7.05
N CYS A 222 -11.92 9.16 -6.90
CA CYS A 222 -11.03 8.33 -6.08
C CYS A 222 -9.58 8.43 -6.55
N ASN A 223 -8.67 8.69 -5.61
CA ASN A 223 -7.23 8.81 -5.89
C ASN A 223 -6.37 7.78 -5.16
N LEU A 224 -7.01 6.89 -4.38
CA LEU A 224 -6.37 5.71 -3.78
C LEU A 224 -7.40 4.59 -3.56
N LEU A 225 -7.21 3.46 -4.22
CA LEU A 225 -7.95 2.24 -3.92
C LEU A 225 -7.19 1.44 -2.86
N VAL A 226 -7.82 1.19 -1.70
CA VAL A 226 -7.24 0.41 -0.60
C VAL A 226 -7.92 -0.93 -0.53
N ILE A 227 -7.20 -2.01 -0.77
CA ILE A 227 -7.72 -3.39 -0.77
C ILE A 227 -7.02 -4.26 0.27
N LEU A 228 -7.72 -5.25 0.77
CA LEU A 228 -7.14 -6.29 1.59
C LEU A 228 -6.52 -7.37 0.70
N GLY A 229 -5.26 -7.70 0.95
CA GLY A 229 -4.55 -8.79 0.28
C GLY A 229 -5.09 -10.17 0.70
N SER A 230 -4.73 -11.19 -0.06
CA SER A 230 -5.02 -12.58 0.30
C SER A 230 -4.08 -13.05 1.41
N SER A 231 -4.62 -13.73 2.42
CA SER A 231 -3.83 -14.29 3.52
C SER A 231 -3.20 -15.64 3.19
N ASN A 232 -3.72 -16.33 2.17
CA ASN A 232 -3.25 -17.62 1.72
C ASN A 232 -3.45 -17.75 0.21
N ILE A 233 -2.57 -18.51 -0.44
CA ILE A 233 -2.71 -18.88 -1.86
C ILE A 233 -3.54 -20.16 -1.91
N THR A 234 -4.68 -20.10 -2.57
CA THR A 234 -5.52 -21.28 -2.81
C THR A 234 -5.14 -21.96 -4.13
N PRO A 235 -5.48 -23.25 -4.34
CA PRO A 235 -5.29 -23.89 -5.64
C PRO A 235 -5.97 -23.14 -6.80
N LEU A 236 -7.08 -22.44 -6.53
CA LEU A 236 -7.77 -21.61 -7.50
C LEU A 236 -6.93 -20.37 -7.87
N ASP A 237 -6.25 -19.76 -6.91
CA ASP A 237 -5.36 -18.61 -7.13
C ASP A 237 -4.15 -19.00 -7.98
N LEU A 238 -3.68 -20.24 -7.87
CA LEU A 238 -2.61 -20.76 -8.74
C LEU A 238 -3.06 -20.89 -10.20
N LEU A 239 -4.34 -21.24 -10.44
CA LEU A 239 -4.89 -21.37 -11.78
C LEU A 239 -5.32 -20.03 -12.39
N ILE A 240 -5.96 -19.18 -11.61
CA ILE A 240 -6.62 -17.96 -12.10
C ILE A 240 -5.78 -16.70 -11.81
N GLY A 241 -4.81 -16.80 -10.88
CA GLY A 241 -4.01 -15.70 -10.35
C GLY A 241 -4.72 -14.92 -9.25
N LEU A 242 -3.94 -14.34 -8.34
CA LEU A 242 -4.42 -13.56 -7.20
C LEU A 242 -5.34 -12.41 -7.64
N PRO A 243 -6.48 -12.19 -6.98
CA PRO A 243 -7.39 -11.08 -7.26
C PRO A 243 -6.67 -9.72 -7.25
N GLU A 244 -5.77 -9.50 -6.30
CA GLU A 244 -4.99 -8.27 -6.15
C GLU A 244 -4.19 -7.96 -7.41
N ARG A 245 -3.57 -8.96 -8.01
CA ARG A 245 -2.79 -8.79 -9.26
C ARG A 245 -3.66 -8.32 -10.42
N LYS A 246 -4.89 -8.84 -10.51
CA LYS A 246 -5.85 -8.43 -11.55
C LYS A 246 -6.31 -6.99 -11.32
N VAL A 247 -6.60 -6.65 -10.06
CA VAL A 247 -7.01 -5.30 -9.66
C VAL A 247 -5.90 -4.30 -9.96
N ILE A 248 -4.66 -4.54 -9.52
CA ILE A 248 -3.52 -3.64 -9.75
C ILE A 248 -3.30 -3.42 -11.26
N LYS A 249 -3.37 -4.47 -12.07
CA LYS A 249 -3.24 -4.33 -13.53
C LYS A 249 -4.38 -3.55 -14.16
N ALA A 250 -5.62 -3.79 -13.72
CA ALA A 250 -6.80 -3.14 -14.28
C ALA A 250 -6.99 -1.71 -13.76
N ALA A 251 -6.37 -1.35 -12.64
CA ALA A 251 -6.40 0.01 -12.08
C ALA A 251 -5.66 1.03 -12.97
N GLY A 252 -4.77 0.56 -13.87
CA GLY A 252 -4.04 1.45 -14.77
C GLY A 252 -3.20 2.47 -14.02
N LYS A 253 -3.59 3.73 -14.08
CA LYS A 253 -2.88 4.84 -13.43
C LYS A 253 -3.40 5.18 -12.03
N LEU A 254 -4.46 4.54 -11.56
CA LEU A 254 -4.96 4.70 -10.19
C LEU A 254 -4.03 3.95 -9.21
N PRO A 255 -3.46 4.62 -8.20
CA PRO A 255 -2.70 3.95 -7.17
C PRO A 255 -3.53 2.93 -6.39
N VAL A 256 -2.94 1.76 -6.13
CA VAL A 256 -3.59 0.69 -5.36
C VAL A 256 -2.73 0.33 -4.15
N MET A 257 -3.30 0.47 -2.97
CA MET A 257 -2.67 0.04 -1.73
C MET A 257 -3.21 -1.33 -1.33
N VAL A 258 -2.32 -2.30 -1.22
CA VAL A 258 -2.63 -3.65 -0.76
C VAL A 258 -2.22 -3.77 0.70
N ILE A 259 -3.20 -4.00 1.57
CA ILE A 259 -2.98 -4.23 2.99
C ILE A 259 -2.89 -5.74 3.20
N ASN A 260 -1.72 -6.23 3.54
CA ASN A 260 -1.55 -7.62 3.89
C ASN A 260 -2.07 -7.86 5.32
N PRO A 261 -2.80 -8.96 5.58
CA PRO A 261 -3.22 -9.32 6.91
C PRO A 261 -2.00 -9.46 7.83
N ARG A 262 -2.07 -8.79 8.97
CA ARG A 262 -0.92 -8.74 9.89
C ARG A 262 -0.63 -10.10 10.49
N LYS A 263 0.64 -10.47 10.47
CA LYS A 263 1.17 -11.57 11.29
C LYS A 263 1.55 -11.06 12.68
N ASP A 264 1.93 -9.76 12.79
CA ASP A 264 2.39 -9.10 14.01
C ASP A 264 1.81 -7.67 14.15
N ASN A 265 1.89 -7.10 15.35
CA ASN A 265 1.29 -5.81 15.71
C ASN A 265 2.12 -4.59 15.25
N TYR A 266 2.46 -4.47 13.98
CA TYR A 266 3.01 -3.23 13.45
C TYR A 266 1.92 -2.16 13.36
N ILE A 267 1.89 -1.26 14.34
CA ILE A 267 1.01 -0.11 14.40
C ILE A 267 1.85 1.12 14.04
N LEU A 268 1.28 2.04 13.24
CA LEU A 268 1.82 3.39 13.17
C LEU A 268 1.85 3.94 14.60
N CYS A 269 3.05 4.14 15.14
CA CYS A 269 3.19 4.86 16.41
C CYS A 269 2.85 6.32 16.14
N ASP A 270 1.84 6.82 16.85
CA ASP A 270 1.42 8.23 16.85
C ASP A 270 2.52 9.13 17.43
#